data_643d7be4d3dbd7f6160a03a4b17f260f
#
_entry.id   643d7be4d3dbd7f6160a03a4b17f260f
#
_cell.length_a   1.000
_cell.length_b   1.000
_cell.length_c   1.000
_cell.angle_alpha   90.00
_cell.angle_beta   90.00
_cell.angle_gamma   90.00
#
_symmetry.space_group_name_H-M   'P 1'
#
loop_
_entity.id
_entity.type
_entity.pdbx_description
1 polymer ?
#
loop_
_entity_poly.entity_id
_entity_poly.type
_entity_poly.pdbx_seq_one_letter_code
_entity_poly.pdbx_strand_id
1 'polypeptide(L)'
;MQVNNSEINGFLIDQFNQHDLDVGKTQGVCPLCSHTRKPENKKQKCASYDWERGLGTCHNCDRTFQMHTYQRKGASEKVYVRPETPDAIHDVSTNVETWFESRGISKHTLKALKVTEGQEFMPQTGKTENTIQFNYYMGDQLINVKYRDGRKNFKLYKGAEKVFYNINSIVGYEYCIIVEGEMDALSLYEAGIENVISVPNGATLNNNNLDYLDNCIDYFTDKEKVIIAVDSDDAGQALQTELVRRLGAEVCYLADFNGCKDANEYLLEYGKEELAKRIAKARPVPLENVTTFKDIESEVTDFVTNGFKPGYQIGLENFDDIFSTYTGQFITVTGIPSSGKSDFVDQMVVGYNANYGWKTAFASPENAPTYLHAHKVGRQRLLVQKMRQLIYMPIN
;
A
#
# COMPACT_ATOMS: atom_id res chain seq x y z
N MET A 1 30.02 -18.89 10.40
CA MET A 1 28.72 -18.56 9.75
C MET A 1 28.74 -19.25 8.39
N GLN A 2 27.84 -20.20 8.14
CA GLN A 2 27.73 -20.83 6.83
C GLN A 2 26.89 -19.91 5.95
N VAL A 3 27.47 -19.46 4.82
CA VAL A 3 26.69 -18.82 3.76
C VAL A 3 25.87 -19.94 3.11
N ASN A 4 24.56 -19.87 3.19
CA ASN A 4 23.70 -20.89 2.57
C ASN A 4 23.81 -20.81 1.04
N ASN A 5 23.88 -21.96 0.39
CA ASN A 5 23.83 -22.17 -1.06
C ASN A 5 22.41 -21.82 -1.61
N SER A 6 21.96 -20.59 -1.44
CA SER A 6 20.68 -20.13 -1.99
C SER A 6 20.92 -19.12 -3.12
N GLU A 7 20.04 -19.11 -4.08
CA GLU A 7 20.07 -18.17 -5.19
C GLU A 7 20.05 -16.73 -4.68
N ILE A 8 21.05 -15.95 -5.09
CA ILE A 8 21.03 -14.50 -4.91
C ILE A 8 20.55 -13.89 -6.21
N ASN A 9 19.31 -13.39 -6.23
CA ASN A 9 18.69 -12.77 -7.42
C ASN A 9 18.81 -13.62 -8.70
N GLY A 10 18.60 -14.95 -8.62
CA GLY A 10 18.68 -15.87 -9.74
C GLY A 10 20.10 -16.33 -10.12
N PHE A 11 21.13 -16.00 -9.32
CA PHE A 11 22.48 -16.49 -9.52
C PHE A 11 22.87 -17.49 -8.42
N LEU A 12 23.34 -18.66 -8.82
CA LEU A 12 23.89 -19.66 -7.89
C LEU A 12 25.18 -19.12 -7.26
N ILE A 13 25.23 -19.12 -5.93
CA ILE A 13 26.42 -18.72 -5.15
C ILE A 13 27.57 -19.74 -5.30
N ASP A 14 27.35 -20.88 -5.90
CA ASP A 14 28.36 -21.94 -6.12
C ASP A 14 29.63 -21.48 -6.87
N GLN A 15 29.57 -20.30 -7.49
CA GLN A 15 30.75 -19.67 -8.13
C GLN A 15 31.50 -18.69 -7.23
N PHE A 16 31.00 -18.46 -6.00
CA PHE A 16 31.62 -17.51 -5.09
C PHE A 16 32.29 -18.24 -3.94
N ASN A 17 33.61 -18.17 -3.91
CA ASN A 17 34.39 -18.74 -2.83
C ASN A 17 34.11 -17.96 -1.54
N GLN A 18 33.70 -18.63 -0.45
CA GLN A 18 33.43 -18.00 0.86
C GLN A 18 34.59 -17.11 1.36
N HIS A 19 35.80 -17.32 0.85
CA HIS A 19 37.01 -16.54 1.16
C HIS A 19 37.03 -15.14 0.51
N ASP A 20 36.14 -14.87 -0.45
CA ASP A 20 36.09 -13.56 -1.14
C ASP A 20 35.18 -12.56 -0.44
N LEU A 21 34.33 -13.02 0.50
CA LEU A 21 33.57 -12.15 1.36
C LEU A 21 34.36 -11.86 2.64
N ASP A 22 34.64 -10.59 2.92
CA ASP A 22 35.30 -10.14 4.16
C ASP A 22 34.33 -10.34 5.36
N VAL A 23 34.18 -11.58 5.83
CA VAL A 23 33.23 -11.95 6.90
C VAL A 23 33.46 -11.10 8.16
N GLY A 24 32.37 -10.49 8.64
CA GLY A 24 32.37 -9.62 9.82
C GLY A 24 32.85 -8.20 9.56
N LYS A 25 33.26 -7.85 8.35
CA LYS A 25 33.62 -6.47 7.97
C LYS A 25 32.40 -5.78 7.34
N THR A 26 32.35 -4.47 7.45
CA THR A 26 31.26 -3.65 6.88
C THR A 26 31.44 -3.33 5.39
N GLN A 27 32.62 -3.63 4.82
CA GLN A 27 32.93 -3.40 3.41
C GLN A 27 33.76 -4.53 2.82
N GLY A 28 33.49 -4.90 1.58
CA GLY A 28 34.19 -5.94 0.87
C GLY A 28 33.97 -5.95 -0.64
N VAL A 29 34.33 -7.04 -1.28
CA VAL A 29 34.13 -7.25 -2.72
C VAL A 29 32.68 -7.66 -3.02
N CYS A 30 32.19 -7.27 -4.18
CA CYS A 30 30.83 -7.66 -4.59
C CYS A 30 30.82 -9.07 -5.21
N PRO A 31 30.00 -10.01 -4.71
CA PRO A 31 29.87 -11.33 -5.29
C PRO A 31 29.34 -11.31 -6.73
N LEU A 32 28.53 -10.30 -7.07
CA LEU A 32 27.84 -10.22 -8.36
C LEU A 32 28.67 -9.63 -9.49
N CYS A 33 29.67 -8.77 -9.20
CA CYS A 33 30.42 -8.09 -10.26
C CYS A 33 31.94 -8.14 -10.12
N SER A 34 32.51 -8.49 -8.98
CA SER A 34 33.97 -8.46 -8.80
C SER A 34 34.71 -9.47 -9.70
N HIS A 35 34.09 -10.64 -9.94
CA HIS A 35 34.69 -11.68 -10.77
C HIS A 35 34.74 -11.34 -12.27
N THR A 36 33.85 -10.45 -12.73
CA THR A 36 33.77 -10.01 -14.14
C THR A 36 34.67 -8.82 -14.47
N ARG A 37 35.34 -8.23 -13.45
CA ARG A 37 36.19 -7.05 -13.61
C ARG A 37 37.57 -7.41 -14.18
N LYS A 38 38.31 -6.37 -14.61
CA LYS A 38 39.73 -6.49 -14.97
C LYS A 38 40.50 -7.06 -13.79
N PRO A 39 41.57 -7.85 -14.03
CA PRO A 39 42.34 -8.54 -12.98
C PRO A 39 42.78 -7.64 -11.83
N GLU A 40 43.21 -6.40 -12.12
CA GLU A 40 43.63 -5.40 -11.15
C GLU A 40 42.51 -4.92 -10.22
N ASN A 41 41.24 -5.00 -10.65
CA ASN A 41 40.06 -4.48 -9.93
C ASN A 41 39.22 -5.58 -9.24
N LYS A 42 39.57 -6.85 -9.42
CA LYS A 42 38.78 -7.98 -8.85
C LYS A 42 38.73 -7.96 -7.34
N LYS A 43 39.77 -7.49 -6.67
CA LYS A 43 39.88 -7.42 -5.20
C LYS A 43 39.45 -6.05 -4.62
N GLN A 44 39.05 -5.13 -5.45
CA GLN A 44 38.62 -3.79 -4.99
C GLN A 44 37.31 -3.88 -4.23
N LYS A 45 37.33 -3.35 -2.99
CA LYS A 45 36.15 -3.27 -2.14
C LYS A 45 35.16 -2.28 -2.72
N CYS A 46 33.97 -2.77 -3.05
CA CYS A 46 32.93 -1.99 -3.73
C CYS A 46 31.52 -2.28 -3.18
N ALA A 47 31.43 -3.09 -2.15
CA ALA A 47 30.16 -3.44 -1.52
C ALA A 47 30.18 -3.13 -0.03
N SER A 48 29.07 -2.64 0.48
CA SER A 48 28.77 -2.50 1.89
C SER A 48 28.02 -3.72 2.37
N TYR A 49 28.34 -4.22 3.57
CA TYR A 49 27.74 -5.42 4.15
C TYR A 49 26.99 -5.09 5.44
N ASP A 50 25.76 -5.51 5.54
CA ASP A 50 24.95 -5.55 6.75
C ASP A 50 24.79 -7.02 7.18
N TRP A 51 25.66 -7.46 8.08
CA TRP A 51 25.68 -8.85 8.56
C TRP A 51 24.50 -9.18 9.48
N GLU A 52 23.87 -8.17 10.09
CA GLU A 52 22.68 -8.39 10.90
C GLU A 52 21.47 -8.74 10.04
N ARG A 53 21.31 -8.02 8.94
CA ARG A 53 20.24 -8.26 7.96
C ARG A 53 20.59 -9.31 6.92
N GLY A 54 21.85 -9.71 6.85
CA GLY A 54 22.34 -10.64 5.82
C GLY A 54 22.31 -10.04 4.40
N LEU A 55 22.41 -8.73 4.28
CA LEU A 55 22.32 -8.01 3.01
C LEU A 55 23.64 -7.32 2.67
N GLY A 56 24.00 -7.32 1.40
CA GLY A 56 25.09 -6.52 0.86
C GLY A 56 24.60 -5.65 -0.29
N THR A 57 25.13 -4.42 -0.39
CA THR A 57 24.83 -3.50 -1.49
C THR A 57 26.12 -3.08 -2.18
N CYS A 58 26.18 -3.26 -3.48
CA CYS A 58 27.36 -2.91 -4.28
C CYS A 58 27.22 -1.51 -4.89
N HIS A 59 28.18 -0.63 -4.60
CA HIS A 59 28.22 0.73 -5.14
C HIS A 59 28.79 0.82 -6.58
N ASN A 60 29.21 -0.31 -7.16
CA ASN A 60 29.72 -0.34 -8.54
C ASN A 60 28.73 -0.88 -9.55
N CYS A 61 27.86 -1.83 -9.14
CA CYS A 61 26.83 -2.38 -10.03
C CYS A 61 25.41 -2.09 -9.53
N ASP A 62 25.27 -1.30 -8.46
CA ASP A 62 24.03 -0.85 -7.82
C ASP A 62 23.04 -1.99 -7.48
N ARG A 63 23.58 -3.20 -7.26
CA ARG A 63 22.78 -4.38 -6.91
C ARG A 63 22.90 -4.70 -5.43
N THR A 64 21.78 -5.09 -4.85
CA THR A 64 21.71 -5.69 -3.51
C THR A 64 21.75 -7.20 -3.65
N PHE A 65 22.42 -7.88 -2.72
CA PHE A 65 22.55 -9.33 -2.66
C PHE A 65 22.40 -9.82 -1.23
N GLN A 66 21.90 -11.05 -1.08
CA GLN A 66 21.72 -11.69 0.20
C GLN A 66 22.99 -12.51 0.54
N MET A 67 23.58 -12.25 1.69
CA MET A 67 24.80 -12.95 2.15
C MET A 67 24.49 -14.20 2.99
N HIS A 68 23.40 -14.16 3.71
CA HIS A 68 22.82 -15.31 4.43
C HIS A 68 21.33 -15.09 4.59
N THR A 69 20.58 -16.18 4.72
CA THR A 69 19.17 -16.06 5.13
C THR A 69 19.14 -15.36 6.48
N TYR A 70 18.36 -14.30 6.56
CA TYR A 70 18.06 -13.65 7.82
C TYR A 70 17.43 -14.71 8.74
N GLN A 71 18.26 -15.35 9.53
CA GLN A 71 17.71 -16.01 10.72
C GLN A 71 17.39 -14.84 11.65
N ARG A 72 16.11 -14.52 11.80
CA ARG A 72 15.66 -13.80 12.98
C ARG A 72 16.44 -14.43 14.12
N LYS A 73 17.38 -13.70 14.75
CA LYS A 73 18.04 -14.10 15.99
C LYS A 73 16.89 -14.59 16.84
N GLY A 74 16.87 -15.91 17.10
CA GLY A 74 15.71 -16.62 17.54
C GLY A 74 14.83 -15.70 18.34
N ALA A 75 13.68 -15.34 17.81
CA ALA A 75 12.71 -14.66 18.61
C ALA A 75 12.64 -15.58 19.81
N SER A 76 13.27 -15.18 20.95
CA SER A 76 13.04 -15.89 22.19
C SER A 76 11.54 -16.02 22.18
N GLU A 77 11.04 -17.27 22.13
CA GLU A 77 9.60 -17.51 22.07
C GLU A 77 9.03 -16.53 23.05
N LYS A 78 8.29 -15.53 22.55
CA LYS A 78 7.73 -14.49 23.41
C LYS A 78 6.82 -15.28 24.34
N VAL A 79 7.26 -15.51 25.56
CA VAL A 79 6.43 -16.18 26.57
C VAL A 79 5.35 -15.18 26.93
N TYR A 80 4.18 -15.38 26.40
CA TYR A 80 3.02 -14.56 26.74
C TYR A 80 2.42 -15.01 28.05
N VAL A 81 1.96 -14.04 28.84
CA VAL A 81 1.17 -14.30 30.04
C VAL A 81 -0.27 -14.51 29.60
N ARG A 82 -0.91 -15.58 30.08
CA ARG A 82 -2.33 -15.83 29.79
C ARG A 82 -3.18 -15.33 30.96
N PRO A 83 -4.27 -14.58 30.70
CA PRO A 83 -5.27 -14.28 31.71
C PRO A 83 -5.89 -15.57 32.28
N GLU A 84 -6.21 -15.58 33.54
CA GLU A 84 -7.00 -16.68 34.12
C GLU A 84 -8.41 -16.63 33.52
N THR A 85 -8.90 -17.78 33.05
CA THR A 85 -10.29 -17.88 32.58
C THR A 85 -11.19 -17.80 33.81
N PRO A 86 -12.15 -16.86 33.86
CA PRO A 86 -13.09 -16.80 34.95
C PRO A 86 -13.84 -18.13 35.12
N ASP A 87 -13.97 -18.62 36.34
CA ASP A 87 -14.70 -19.88 36.66
C ASP A 87 -16.17 -19.83 36.23
N ALA A 88 -16.72 -18.64 36.09
CA ALA A 88 -18.03 -18.39 35.47
C ALA A 88 -17.95 -17.10 34.65
N ILE A 89 -18.58 -17.10 33.46
CA ILE A 89 -18.82 -15.87 32.71
C ILE A 89 -19.90 -15.13 33.48
N HIS A 90 -19.53 -14.15 34.28
CA HIS A 90 -20.46 -13.29 34.98
C HIS A 90 -21.22 -12.43 33.97
N ASP A 91 -22.55 -12.46 34.05
CA ASP A 91 -23.38 -11.50 33.34
C ASP A 91 -22.98 -10.09 33.77
N VAL A 92 -23.03 -9.15 32.84
CA VAL A 92 -22.82 -7.73 33.16
C VAL A 92 -23.94 -7.23 34.07
N SER A 93 -23.63 -6.26 34.94
CA SER A 93 -24.63 -5.62 35.82
C SER A 93 -25.68 -4.87 34.98
N THR A 94 -26.85 -4.66 35.57
CA THR A 94 -27.93 -3.90 34.94
C THR A 94 -27.48 -2.50 34.48
N ASN A 95 -26.59 -1.85 35.22
CA ASN A 95 -26.06 -0.53 34.86
C ASN A 95 -25.22 -0.60 33.56
N VAL A 96 -24.36 -1.60 33.44
CA VAL A 96 -23.55 -1.83 32.22
C VAL A 96 -24.46 -2.27 31.07
N GLU A 97 -25.44 -3.13 31.33
CA GLU A 97 -26.42 -3.54 30.31
C GLU A 97 -27.18 -2.33 29.76
N THR A 98 -27.73 -1.46 30.63
CA THR A 98 -28.43 -0.23 30.22
C THR A 98 -27.52 0.72 29.44
N TRP A 99 -26.22 0.80 29.82
CA TRP A 99 -25.27 1.60 29.06
C TRP A 99 -25.06 1.07 27.64
N PHE A 100 -24.94 -0.25 27.46
CA PHE A 100 -24.85 -0.84 26.12
C PHE A 100 -26.17 -0.70 25.31
N GLU A 101 -27.31 -0.83 25.98
CA GLU A 101 -28.63 -0.59 25.35
C GLU A 101 -28.72 0.85 24.82
N SER A 102 -28.22 1.83 25.54
CA SER A 102 -28.15 3.21 25.08
C SER A 102 -27.25 3.39 23.84
N ARG A 103 -26.39 2.41 23.55
CA ARG A 103 -25.53 2.31 22.37
C ARG A 103 -26.11 1.40 21.27
N GLY A 104 -27.36 0.97 21.42
CA GLY A 104 -28.03 0.08 20.47
C GLY A 104 -27.56 -1.37 20.53
N ILE A 105 -26.84 -1.77 21.58
CA ILE A 105 -26.28 -3.11 21.75
C ILE A 105 -27.12 -3.90 22.77
N SER A 106 -27.63 -5.05 22.36
CA SER A 106 -28.45 -5.91 23.21
C SER A 106 -27.62 -6.83 24.12
N LYS A 107 -28.26 -7.31 25.20
CA LYS A 107 -27.67 -8.34 26.08
C LYS A 107 -27.27 -9.61 25.34
N HIS A 108 -28.01 -9.96 24.29
CA HIS A 108 -27.68 -11.11 23.43
C HIS A 108 -26.28 -10.95 22.82
N THR A 109 -26.01 -9.79 22.23
CA THR A 109 -24.70 -9.45 21.61
C THR A 109 -23.57 -9.47 22.64
N LEU A 110 -23.80 -8.95 23.85
CA LEU A 110 -22.80 -8.97 24.92
C LEU A 110 -22.41 -10.41 25.31
N LYS A 111 -23.39 -11.30 25.45
CA LYS A 111 -23.16 -12.72 25.74
C LYS A 111 -22.45 -13.43 24.60
N ALA A 112 -22.92 -13.23 23.36
CA ALA A 112 -22.33 -13.85 22.18
C ALA A 112 -20.85 -13.48 21.99
N LEU A 113 -20.50 -12.21 22.20
CA LEU A 113 -19.16 -11.68 22.07
C LEU A 113 -18.37 -11.71 23.40
N LYS A 114 -18.88 -12.43 24.42
CA LYS A 114 -18.21 -12.73 25.68
C LYS A 114 -17.74 -11.48 26.43
N VAL A 115 -18.55 -10.41 26.42
CA VAL A 115 -18.28 -9.22 27.23
C VAL A 115 -18.65 -9.50 28.68
N THR A 116 -17.76 -9.16 29.61
CA THR A 116 -17.95 -9.35 31.05
C THR A 116 -17.68 -8.06 31.79
N GLU A 117 -17.91 -8.07 33.10
CA GLU A 117 -17.67 -6.96 34.02
C GLU A 117 -16.90 -7.43 35.23
N GLY A 118 -15.99 -6.60 35.75
CA GLY A 118 -15.23 -6.94 36.94
C GLY A 118 -14.35 -5.79 37.44
N GLN A 119 -13.78 -6.00 38.62
CA GLN A 119 -12.87 -5.03 39.23
C GLN A 119 -11.46 -5.20 38.67
N GLU A 120 -10.86 -4.08 38.25
CA GLU A 120 -9.50 -4.11 37.68
C GLU A 120 -8.74 -2.84 38.06
N PHE A 121 -7.45 -2.98 38.36
CA PHE A 121 -6.58 -1.83 38.60
C PHE A 121 -6.30 -1.05 37.34
N MET A 122 -6.67 0.22 37.31
CA MET A 122 -6.48 1.12 36.18
C MET A 122 -5.32 2.09 36.45
N PRO A 123 -4.19 1.98 35.72
CA PRO A 123 -3.01 2.85 35.93
C PRO A 123 -3.31 4.34 35.80
N GLN A 124 -4.25 4.69 34.90
CA GLN A 124 -4.62 6.09 34.65
C GLN A 124 -5.30 6.77 35.82
N THR A 125 -6.01 6.02 36.65
CA THR A 125 -6.66 6.52 37.86
C THR A 125 -5.90 6.19 39.13
N GLY A 126 -4.95 5.23 39.07
CA GLY A 126 -4.21 4.70 40.21
C GLY A 126 -5.07 3.91 41.21
N LYS A 127 -6.26 3.44 40.78
CA LYS A 127 -7.25 2.75 41.62
C LYS A 127 -7.79 1.50 40.95
N THR A 128 -8.37 0.61 41.73
CA THR A 128 -9.20 -0.47 41.26
C THR A 128 -10.59 0.10 40.96
N GLU A 129 -11.00 -0.06 39.72
CA GLU A 129 -12.26 0.46 39.17
C GLU A 129 -13.12 -0.69 38.64
N ASN A 130 -14.42 -0.48 38.58
CA ASN A 130 -15.29 -1.39 37.87
C ASN A 130 -15.08 -1.19 36.38
N THR A 131 -14.83 -2.29 35.66
CA THR A 131 -14.47 -2.24 34.23
C THR A 131 -15.32 -3.16 33.40
N ILE A 132 -15.65 -2.71 32.19
CA ILE A 132 -16.13 -3.57 31.11
C ILE A 132 -14.90 -4.32 30.60
N GLN A 133 -15.03 -5.63 30.41
CA GLN A 133 -13.98 -6.51 29.99
C GLN A 133 -14.32 -7.13 28.63
N PHE A 134 -13.54 -6.81 27.61
CA PHE A 134 -13.63 -7.46 26.31
C PHE A 134 -12.64 -8.63 26.30
N ASN A 135 -13.16 -9.83 26.20
CA ASN A 135 -12.40 -11.06 26.32
C ASN A 135 -12.01 -11.60 24.93
N TYR A 136 -10.71 -11.73 24.68
CA TYR A 136 -10.14 -12.16 23.41
C TYR A 136 -9.85 -13.64 23.45
N TYR A 137 -10.55 -14.43 22.67
CA TYR A 137 -10.37 -15.86 22.59
C TYR A 137 -9.76 -16.28 21.25
N MET A 138 -8.91 -17.32 21.30
CA MET A 138 -8.44 -18.05 20.13
C MET A 138 -8.73 -19.53 20.37
N GLY A 139 -9.61 -20.12 19.59
CA GLY A 139 -10.29 -21.37 19.97
C GLY A 139 -11.05 -21.18 21.27
N ASP A 140 -10.83 -22.06 22.23
CA ASP A 140 -11.44 -22.02 23.57
C ASP A 140 -10.56 -21.32 24.62
N GLN A 141 -9.35 -20.90 24.25
CA GLN A 141 -8.39 -20.30 25.17
C GLN A 141 -8.57 -18.78 25.25
N LEU A 142 -8.65 -18.25 26.46
CA LEU A 142 -8.59 -16.81 26.71
C LEU A 142 -7.15 -16.32 26.52
N ILE A 143 -6.93 -15.50 25.51
CA ILE A 143 -5.61 -15.01 25.09
C ILE A 143 -5.29 -13.67 25.73
N ASN A 144 -6.26 -12.76 25.76
CA ASN A 144 -6.09 -11.40 26.26
C ASN A 144 -7.41 -10.86 26.83
N VAL A 145 -7.35 -9.79 27.61
CA VAL A 145 -8.50 -9.04 28.07
C VAL A 145 -8.21 -7.56 27.90
N LYS A 146 -9.15 -6.82 27.31
CA LYS A 146 -9.13 -5.37 27.27
C LYS A 146 -10.13 -4.81 28.27
N TYR A 147 -9.63 -4.00 29.16
CA TYR A 147 -10.41 -3.38 30.24
C TYR A 147 -10.76 -1.95 29.86
N ARG A 148 -12.00 -1.55 30.12
CA ARG A 148 -12.50 -0.20 29.94
C ARG A 148 -13.22 0.28 31.20
N ASP A 149 -12.74 1.36 31.82
CA ASP A 149 -13.42 1.97 32.95
C ASP A 149 -14.52 2.96 32.52
N GLY A 150 -15.27 3.48 33.50
CA GLY A 150 -16.35 4.45 33.27
C GLY A 150 -15.88 5.80 32.69
N ARG A 151 -14.59 6.12 32.75
CA ARG A 151 -13.97 7.37 32.25
C ARG A 151 -13.37 7.20 30.85
N LYS A 152 -13.61 6.04 30.19
CA LYS A 152 -13.08 5.69 28.89
C LYS A 152 -11.54 5.51 28.88
N ASN A 153 -10.94 5.10 30.00
CA ASN A 153 -9.57 4.63 30.02
C ASN A 153 -9.52 3.16 29.63
N PHE A 154 -8.48 2.79 28.88
CA PHE A 154 -8.28 1.43 28.41
C PHE A 154 -6.94 0.87 28.84
N LYS A 155 -6.88 -0.42 29.09
CA LYS A 155 -5.64 -1.19 29.19
C LYS A 155 -5.85 -2.61 28.69
N LEU A 156 -4.79 -3.24 28.18
CA LEU A 156 -4.74 -4.66 27.91
C LEU A 156 -4.14 -5.41 29.09
N TYR A 157 -4.43 -6.71 29.19
CA TYR A 157 -3.80 -7.56 30.20
C TYR A 157 -2.27 -7.55 30.00
N LYS A 158 -1.53 -7.32 31.07
CA LYS A 158 -0.08 -7.09 31.01
C LYS A 158 0.66 -8.36 30.54
N GLY A 159 1.42 -8.23 29.47
CA GLY A 159 2.23 -9.33 28.92
C GLY A 159 1.45 -10.35 28.10
N ALA A 160 0.16 -10.14 27.89
CA ALA A 160 -0.64 -11.01 27.03
C ALA A 160 -0.32 -10.83 25.55
N GLU A 161 -0.58 -11.87 24.79
CA GLU A 161 -0.48 -11.85 23.34
C GLU A 161 -1.55 -10.93 22.75
N LYS A 162 -1.19 -10.14 21.76
CA LYS A 162 -2.14 -9.33 21.01
C LYS A 162 -2.70 -10.15 19.88
N VAL A 163 -4.00 -10.24 19.80
CA VAL A 163 -4.78 -10.89 18.74
C VAL A 163 -5.98 -10.01 18.41
N PHE A 164 -6.66 -10.26 17.30
CA PHE A 164 -7.92 -9.57 17.03
C PHE A 164 -9.00 -10.01 18.03
N TYR A 165 -9.84 -9.06 18.45
CA TYR A 165 -11.07 -9.38 19.17
C TYR A 165 -12.01 -10.17 18.27
N ASN A 166 -12.64 -11.19 18.84
CA ASN A 166 -13.59 -12.07 18.16
C ASN A 166 -12.98 -12.83 16.96
N ILE A 167 -11.67 -13.13 16.97
CA ILE A 167 -10.96 -13.78 15.83
C ILE A 167 -11.60 -15.11 15.40
N ASN A 168 -12.19 -15.85 16.32
CA ASN A 168 -12.83 -17.14 16.03
C ASN A 168 -14.01 -16.99 15.06
N SER A 169 -14.66 -15.82 15.01
CA SER A 169 -15.85 -15.58 14.19
C SER A 169 -15.61 -15.66 12.70
N ILE A 170 -14.35 -15.50 12.26
CA ILE A 170 -14.05 -15.54 10.82
C ILE A 170 -13.66 -16.92 10.31
N VAL A 171 -13.58 -17.92 11.20
CA VAL A 171 -13.26 -19.31 10.82
C VAL A 171 -14.42 -19.88 10.00
N GLY A 172 -14.12 -20.44 8.84
CA GLY A 172 -15.09 -21.05 7.93
C GLY A 172 -15.88 -20.07 7.06
N TYR A 173 -15.60 -18.78 7.14
CA TYR A 173 -16.13 -17.77 6.22
C TYR A 173 -15.11 -17.39 5.16
N GLU A 174 -15.50 -17.26 3.91
CA GLU A 174 -14.65 -16.79 2.81
C GLU A 174 -14.36 -15.28 2.89
N TYR A 175 -15.09 -14.55 3.73
CA TYR A 175 -14.89 -13.12 3.94
C TYR A 175 -14.96 -12.75 5.42
N CYS A 176 -14.33 -11.63 5.77
CA CYS A 176 -14.39 -11.06 7.12
C CYS A 176 -14.42 -9.54 7.09
N ILE A 177 -14.81 -8.94 8.23
CA ILE A 177 -14.83 -7.50 8.42
C ILE A 177 -13.87 -7.14 9.54
N ILE A 178 -12.99 -6.17 9.29
CA ILE A 178 -12.08 -5.60 10.28
C ILE A 178 -12.56 -4.20 10.64
N VAL A 179 -12.78 -3.97 11.93
CA VAL A 179 -13.14 -2.65 12.49
C VAL A 179 -12.08 -2.17 13.49
N GLU A 180 -12.15 -0.89 13.88
CA GLU A 180 -11.14 -0.31 14.76
C GLU A 180 -11.36 -0.63 16.24
N GLY A 181 -12.60 -0.71 16.70
CA GLY A 181 -12.95 -0.87 18.11
C GLY A 181 -13.88 -2.04 18.40
N GLU A 182 -13.87 -2.49 19.66
CA GLU A 182 -14.77 -3.56 20.11
C GLU A 182 -16.26 -3.12 20.01
N MET A 183 -16.52 -1.81 20.24
CA MET A 183 -17.89 -1.27 20.10
C MET A 183 -18.41 -1.40 18.66
N ASP A 184 -17.53 -1.21 17.68
CA ASP A 184 -17.88 -1.35 16.28
C ASP A 184 -18.16 -2.81 15.92
N ALA A 185 -17.34 -3.73 16.46
CA ALA A 185 -17.57 -5.17 16.31
C ALA A 185 -18.92 -5.57 16.92
N LEU A 186 -19.26 -5.07 18.13
CA LEU A 186 -20.56 -5.28 18.75
C LEU A 186 -21.70 -4.71 17.90
N SER A 187 -21.50 -3.55 17.29
CA SER A 187 -22.49 -2.87 16.45
C SER A 187 -22.79 -3.64 15.17
N LEU A 188 -21.75 -4.16 14.53
CA LEU A 188 -21.92 -5.00 13.32
C LEU A 188 -22.55 -6.35 13.67
N TYR A 189 -22.16 -6.96 14.78
CA TYR A 189 -22.81 -8.20 15.25
C TYR A 189 -24.30 -7.97 15.55
N GLU A 190 -24.64 -6.86 16.20
CA GLU A 190 -26.03 -6.46 16.46
C GLU A 190 -26.84 -6.24 15.18
N ALA A 191 -26.18 -5.83 14.09
CA ALA A 191 -26.75 -5.72 12.76
C ALA A 191 -26.82 -7.05 11.99
N GLY A 192 -26.48 -8.18 12.63
CA GLY A 192 -26.54 -9.52 12.04
C GLY A 192 -25.29 -9.93 11.26
N ILE A 193 -24.18 -9.22 11.43
CA ILE A 193 -22.91 -9.56 10.79
C ILE A 193 -21.99 -10.22 11.83
N GLU A 194 -21.89 -11.54 11.78
CA GLU A 194 -21.19 -12.33 12.80
C GLU A 194 -19.67 -12.38 12.59
N ASN A 195 -19.21 -12.43 11.34
CA ASN A 195 -17.80 -12.56 10.94
C ASN A 195 -17.03 -11.23 10.99
N VAL A 196 -17.14 -10.55 12.11
CA VAL A 196 -16.50 -9.25 12.40
C VAL A 196 -15.47 -9.38 13.49
N ILE A 197 -14.31 -8.75 13.28
CA ILE A 197 -13.19 -8.69 14.23
C ILE A 197 -12.75 -7.25 14.44
N SER A 198 -12.19 -6.93 15.59
CA SER A 198 -11.60 -5.60 15.82
C SER A 198 -10.13 -5.64 16.26
N VAL A 199 -9.41 -4.56 15.97
CA VAL A 199 -8.01 -4.42 16.39
C VAL A 199 -7.93 -4.14 17.90
N PRO A 200 -6.91 -4.69 18.61
CA PRO A 200 -6.86 -4.60 20.06
C PRO A 200 -6.48 -3.22 20.61
N ASN A 201 -5.71 -2.45 19.85
CA ASN A 201 -5.12 -1.19 20.35
C ASN A 201 -5.73 0.08 19.74
N GLY A 202 -6.70 -0.05 18.81
CA GLY A 202 -7.14 1.05 17.97
C GLY A 202 -6.03 1.53 17.00
N ALA A 203 -6.36 2.55 16.21
CA ALA A 203 -5.43 3.16 15.27
C ALA A 203 -4.56 4.22 15.97
N THR A 204 -3.30 4.35 15.56
CA THR A 204 -2.40 5.45 15.94
C THR A 204 -1.52 5.84 14.77
N LEU A 205 -1.31 7.14 14.57
CA LEU A 205 -0.55 7.69 13.43
C LEU A 205 0.89 7.17 13.30
N ASN A 206 1.51 6.74 14.40
CA ASN A 206 2.92 6.37 14.44
C ASN A 206 3.17 4.88 14.73
N ASN A 207 2.14 4.05 14.82
CA ASN A 207 2.29 2.65 15.19
C ASN A 207 2.00 1.73 13.99
N ASN A 208 3.01 1.48 13.18
CA ASN A 208 2.95 0.51 12.08
C ASN A 208 3.17 -0.93 12.55
N ASN A 209 3.23 -1.16 13.87
CA ASN A 209 3.43 -2.48 14.43
C ASN A 209 2.08 -3.17 14.65
N LEU A 210 1.65 -3.95 13.66
CA LEU A 210 0.45 -4.77 13.72
C LEU A 210 0.79 -6.19 14.23
N ASP A 211 1.44 -6.32 15.41
CA ASP A 211 1.80 -7.61 16.01
C ASP A 211 0.60 -8.58 16.05
N TYR A 212 -0.61 -8.06 16.29
CA TYR A 212 -1.84 -8.84 16.32
C TYR A 212 -2.21 -9.44 14.95
N LEU A 213 -1.88 -8.76 13.85
CA LEU A 213 -2.08 -9.31 12.51
C LEU A 213 -1.08 -10.42 12.24
N ASP A 214 0.20 -10.21 12.60
CA ASP A 214 1.24 -11.22 12.43
C ASP A 214 0.91 -12.49 13.25
N ASN A 215 0.36 -12.33 14.46
CA ASN A 215 -0.06 -13.43 15.32
C ASN A 215 -1.32 -14.17 14.80
N CYS A 216 -2.10 -13.55 13.93
CA CYS A 216 -3.35 -14.08 13.41
C CYS A 216 -3.33 -14.29 11.89
N ILE A 217 -2.18 -14.19 11.22
CA ILE A 217 -2.11 -14.17 9.75
C ILE A 217 -2.71 -15.43 9.11
N ASP A 218 -2.60 -16.56 9.76
CA ASP A 218 -3.13 -17.85 9.26
C ASP A 218 -4.66 -17.84 9.12
N TYR A 219 -5.37 -16.99 9.88
CA TYR A 219 -6.83 -16.84 9.79
C TYR A 219 -7.27 -16.12 8.51
N PHE A 220 -6.34 -15.50 7.79
CA PHE A 220 -6.62 -14.74 6.57
C PHE A 220 -6.23 -15.46 5.28
N THR A 221 -5.57 -16.62 5.37
CA THR A 221 -5.04 -17.33 4.20
C THR A 221 -6.10 -17.85 3.24
N ASP A 222 -7.31 -18.11 3.74
CA ASP A 222 -8.46 -18.62 3.00
C ASP A 222 -9.51 -17.53 2.67
N LYS A 223 -9.22 -16.26 2.96
CA LYS A 223 -10.16 -15.17 2.73
C LYS A 223 -10.09 -14.64 1.29
N GLU A 224 -11.21 -14.72 0.60
CA GLU A 224 -11.37 -14.11 -0.72
C GLU A 224 -11.70 -12.63 -0.63
N LYS A 225 -12.24 -12.18 0.53
CA LYS A 225 -12.61 -10.80 0.74
C LYS A 225 -12.40 -10.37 2.19
N VAL A 226 -11.68 -9.26 2.38
CA VAL A 226 -11.51 -8.60 3.68
C VAL A 226 -12.06 -7.19 3.59
N ILE A 227 -13.15 -6.91 4.31
CA ILE A 227 -13.74 -5.59 4.36
C ILE A 227 -13.11 -4.82 5.52
N ILE A 228 -12.47 -3.71 5.21
CA ILE A 228 -11.88 -2.81 6.19
C ILE A 228 -12.85 -1.66 6.43
N ALA A 229 -13.38 -1.56 7.65
CA ALA A 229 -14.40 -0.60 8.06
C ALA A 229 -13.95 0.09 9.36
N VAL A 230 -12.88 0.87 9.25
CA VAL A 230 -12.25 1.61 10.35
C VAL A 230 -12.79 3.04 10.43
N ASP A 231 -12.44 3.76 11.51
CA ASP A 231 -12.87 5.14 11.74
C ASP A 231 -12.45 6.06 10.56
N SER A 232 -13.22 7.11 10.33
CA SER A 232 -12.98 8.04 9.22
C SER A 232 -11.90 9.10 9.50
N ASP A 233 -11.26 9.05 10.68
CA ASP A 233 -10.20 9.98 11.06
C ASP A 233 -8.82 9.58 10.51
N ASP A 234 -7.81 10.47 10.67
CA ASP A 234 -6.45 10.24 10.15
C ASP A 234 -5.80 8.96 10.68
N ALA A 235 -6.11 8.58 11.92
CA ALA A 235 -5.58 7.37 12.53
C ALA A 235 -6.18 6.11 11.91
N GLY A 236 -7.50 6.10 11.68
CA GLY A 236 -8.19 5.03 10.98
C GLY A 236 -7.72 4.88 9.54
N GLN A 237 -7.48 6.00 8.82
CA GLN A 237 -6.93 5.95 7.46
C GLN A 237 -5.51 5.37 7.42
N ALA A 238 -4.67 5.69 8.40
CA ALA A 238 -3.33 5.12 8.53
C ALA A 238 -3.41 3.60 8.79
N LEU A 239 -4.30 3.16 9.67
CA LEU A 239 -4.57 1.75 9.94
C LEU A 239 -5.07 1.03 8.67
N GLN A 240 -6.02 1.62 7.95
CA GLN A 240 -6.54 1.09 6.69
C GLN A 240 -5.43 0.86 5.67
N THR A 241 -4.57 1.85 5.47
CA THR A 241 -3.44 1.77 4.53
C THR A 241 -2.50 0.64 4.89
N GLU A 242 -2.17 0.47 6.16
CA GLU A 242 -1.25 -0.58 6.62
C GLU A 242 -1.90 -1.98 6.57
N LEU A 243 -3.19 -2.12 6.86
CA LEU A 243 -3.93 -3.37 6.68
C LEU A 243 -3.97 -3.80 5.21
N VAL A 244 -4.30 -2.88 4.30
CA VAL A 244 -4.28 -3.14 2.84
C VAL A 244 -2.90 -3.55 2.37
N ARG A 245 -1.83 -2.86 2.84
CA ARG A 245 -0.45 -3.19 2.47
C ARG A 245 -0.04 -4.60 2.90
N ARG A 246 -0.52 -5.09 4.05
CA ARG A 246 -0.14 -6.41 4.58
C ARG A 246 -1.01 -7.55 4.11
N LEU A 247 -2.30 -7.32 3.92
CA LEU A 247 -3.26 -8.33 3.49
C LEU A 247 -3.29 -8.51 1.97
N GLY A 248 -2.90 -7.47 1.22
CA GLY A 248 -2.99 -7.42 -0.24
C GLY A 248 -4.22 -6.63 -0.71
N ALA A 249 -4.02 -5.71 -1.65
CA ALA A 249 -5.10 -4.86 -2.15
C ALA A 249 -6.15 -5.66 -2.94
N GLU A 250 -5.77 -6.79 -3.51
CA GLU A 250 -6.61 -7.68 -4.32
C GLU A 250 -7.76 -8.33 -3.54
N VAL A 251 -7.58 -8.55 -2.23
CA VAL A 251 -8.64 -9.12 -1.35
C VAL A 251 -9.32 -8.06 -0.50
N CYS A 252 -8.78 -6.82 -0.45
CA CYS A 252 -9.27 -5.77 0.42
C CYS A 252 -10.40 -4.95 -0.21
N TYR A 253 -11.42 -4.66 0.61
CA TYR A 253 -12.55 -3.79 0.29
C TYR A 253 -12.69 -2.74 1.38
N LEU A 254 -13.07 -1.53 1.00
CA LEU A 254 -13.24 -0.42 1.92
C LEU A 254 -14.72 -0.11 2.12
N ALA A 255 -15.13 -0.04 3.37
CA ALA A 255 -16.43 0.48 3.77
C ALA A 255 -16.22 1.79 4.55
N ASP A 256 -17.07 2.77 4.27
CA ASP A 256 -17.15 4.03 5.00
C ASP A 256 -18.51 4.16 5.70
N PHE A 257 -18.62 5.03 6.67
CA PHE A 257 -19.84 5.24 7.43
C PHE A 257 -20.58 6.53 7.04
N ASN A 258 -20.38 7.03 5.81
CA ASN A 258 -21.12 8.12 5.18
C ASN A 258 -21.31 9.38 6.07
N GLY A 259 -20.23 9.83 6.69
CA GLY A 259 -20.22 11.02 7.54
C GLY A 259 -20.32 10.73 9.04
N CYS A 260 -20.77 9.53 9.45
CA CYS A 260 -20.60 9.07 10.84
C CYS A 260 -19.14 8.71 11.09
N LYS A 261 -18.73 8.85 12.34
CA LYS A 261 -17.35 8.57 12.74
C LYS A 261 -17.02 7.08 12.66
N ASP A 262 -17.91 6.25 13.19
CA ASP A 262 -17.71 4.81 13.40
C ASP A 262 -19.00 4.01 13.19
N ALA A 263 -18.93 2.68 13.27
CA ALA A 263 -20.07 1.81 13.08
C ALA A 263 -21.13 1.96 14.17
N ASN A 264 -20.73 2.29 15.40
CA ASN A 264 -21.71 2.48 16.48
C ASN A 264 -22.54 3.75 16.30
N GLU A 265 -21.93 4.85 15.86
CA GLU A 265 -22.66 6.07 15.53
C GLU A 265 -23.63 5.83 14.38
N TYR A 266 -23.19 5.12 13.34
CA TYR A 266 -24.06 4.76 12.19
C TYR A 266 -25.24 3.87 12.63
N LEU A 267 -25.00 2.89 13.51
CA LEU A 267 -26.06 2.03 14.07
C LEU A 267 -27.12 2.84 14.78
N LEU A 268 -26.71 3.82 15.60
CA LEU A 268 -27.63 4.65 16.37
C LEU A 268 -28.46 5.59 15.49
N GLU A 269 -27.86 6.10 14.41
CA GLU A 269 -28.53 7.07 13.53
C GLU A 269 -29.43 6.40 12.50
N TYR A 270 -29.01 5.28 11.88
CA TYR A 270 -29.69 4.67 10.75
C TYR A 270 -30.27 3.27 11.04
N GLY A 271 -29.88 2.66 12.16
CA GLY A 271 -30.36 1.32 12.56
C GLY A 271 -29.61 0.16 11.91
N LYS A 272 -29.97 -1.04 12.37
CA LYS A 272 -29.27 -2.30 12.04
C LYS A 272 -29.26 -2.63 10.55
N GLU A 273 -30.42 -2.50 9.89
CA GLU A 273 -30.58 -2.87 8.49
C GLU A 273 -29.75 -1.98 7.56
N GLU A 274 -29.71 -0.67 7.84
CA GLU A 274 -28.93 0.25 7.03
C GLU A 274 -27.41 0.07 7.27
N LEU A 275 -27.01 -0.24 8.50
CA LEU A 275 -25.61 -0.60 8.81
C LEU A 275 -25.17 -1.85 8.03
N ALA A 276 -25.99 -2.90 8.01
CA ALA A 276 -25.69 -4.10 7.23
C ALA A 276 -25.61 -3.82 5.72
N LYS A 277 -26.53 -3.03 5.18
CA LYS A 277 -26.49 -2.59 3.78
C LYS A 277 -25.25 -1.75 3.47
N ARG A 278 -24.80 -0.95 4.44
CA ARG A 278 -23.63 -0.10 4.27
C ARG A 278 -22.37 -0.93 4.10
N ILE A 279 -22.17 -1.92 4.95
CA ILE A 279 -21.04 -2.88 4.84
C ILE A 279 -21.13 -3.68 3.52
N ALA A 280 -22.33 -4.11 3.11
CA ALA A 280 -22.49 -4.83 1.84
C ALA A 280 -22.08 -4.00 0.60
N LYS A 281 -22.11 -2.65 0.70
CA LYS A 281 -21.69 -1.72 -0.35
C LYS A 281 -20.18 -1.42 -0.33
N ALA A 282 -19.38 -2.14 0.45
CA ALA A 282 -17.92 -1.97 0.46
C ALA A 282 -17.35 -2.08 -0.96
N ARG A 283 -16.40 -1.21 -1.29
CA ARG A 283 -15.78 -1.10 -2.61
C ARG A 283 -14.38 -1.72 -2.61
N PRO A 284 -13.96 -2.41 -3.67
CA PRO A 284 -12.60 -2.91 -3.76
C PRO A 284 -11.59 -1.76 -3.68
N VAL A 285 -10.44 -2.03 -3.10
CA VAL A 285 -9.30 -1.10 -3.15
C VAL A 285 -8.87 -0.97 -4.60
N PRO A 286 -8.72 0.24 -5.15
CA PRO A 286 -8.19 0.43 -6.49
C PRO A 286 -6.77 -0.14 -6.59
N LEU A 287 -6.55 -1.06 -7.52
CA LEU A 287 -5.23 -1.59 -7.78
C LEU A 287 -4.43 -0.58 -8.63
N GLU A 288 -3.25 -0.21 -8.16
CA GLU A 288 -2.36 0.67 -8.93
C GLU A 288 -2.04 0.06 -10.29
N ASN A 289 -2.12 0.88 -11.35
CA ASN A 289 -1.87 0.49 -12.74
C ASN A 289 -2.82 -0.58 -13.32
N VAL A 290 -3.93 -0.88 -12.66
CA VAL A 290 -5.00 -1.72 -13.21
C VAL A 290 -6.18 -0.85 -13.57
N THR A 291 -6.48 -0.77 -14.87
CA THR A 291 -7.63 -0.04 -15.38
C THR A 291 -8.75 -1.05 -15.69
N THR A 292 -9.91 -0.85 -15.11
CA THR A 292 -11.08 -1.70 -15.40
C THR A 292 -11.77 -1.22 -16.68
N PHE A 293 -12.55 -2.10 -17.32
CA PHE A 293 -13.33 -1.70 -18.50
C PHE A 293 -14.25 -0.51 -18.20
N LYS A 294 -14.81 -0.45 -17.00
CA LYS A 294 -15.70 0.65 -16.58
C LYS A 294 -14.98 2.01 -16.56
N ASP A 295 -13.70 2.02 -16.24
CA ASP A 295 -12.88 3.25 -16.18
C ASP A 295 -12.62 3.82 -17.59
N ILE A 296 -12.62 2.97 -18.62
CA ILE A 296 -12.35 3.34 -20.03
C ILE A 296 -13.59 3.18 -20.93
N GLU A 297 -14.74 2.80 -20.39
CA GLU A 297 -15.96 2.53 -21.16
C GLU A 297 -16.38 3.70 -22.06
N SER A 298 -16.29 4.92 -21.54
CA SER A 298 -16.61 6.13 -22.32
C SER A 298 -15.64 6.36 -23.47
N GLU A 299 -14.35 6.10 -23.26
CA GLU A 299 -13.32 6.24 -24.29
C GLU A 299 -13.45 5.16 -25.36
N VAL A 300 -13.71 3.91 -24.94
CA VAL A 300 -13.97 2.80 -25.85
C VAL A 300 -15.24 3.05 -26.67
N THR A 301 -16.31 3.55 -26.05
CA THR A 301 -17.56 3.87 -26.73
C THR A 301 -17.37 5.01 -27.73
N ASP A 302 -16.64 6.08 -27.36
CA ASP A 302 -16.27 7.17 -28.29
C ASP A 302 -15.46 6.65 -29.46
N PHE A 303 -14.49 5.77 -29.19
CA PHE A 303 -13.68 5.15 -30.23
C PHE A 303 -14.49 4.27 -31.19
N VAL A 304 -15.37 3.43 -30.66
CA VAL A 304 -16.22 2.55 -31.49
C VAL A 304 -17.20 3.35 -32.34
N THR A 305 -17.74 4.45 -31.81
CA THR A 305 -18.76 5.28 -32.46
C THR A 305 -18.14 6.21 -33.51
N ASN A 306 -17.02 6.86 -33.16
CA ASN A 306 -16.43 7.96 -33.93
C ASN A 306 -15.12 7.58 -34.63
N GLY A 307 -14.59 6.38 -34.37
CA GLY A 307 -13.28 5.96 -34.87
C GLY A 307 -12.11 6.69 -34.22
N PHE A 308 -10.92 6.51 -34.80
CA PHE A 308 -9.74 7.25 -34.38
C PHE A 308 -9.90 8.76 -34.64
N LYS A 309 -9.65 9.57 -33.63
CA LYS A 309 -9.52 11.01 -33.86
C LYS A 309 -8.33 11.26 -34.79
N PRO A 310 -8.49 12.10 -35.84
CA PRO A 310 -7.35 12.44 -36.70
C PRO A 310 -6.20 12.98 -35.81
N GLY A 311 -5.00 12.50 -36.07
CA GLY A 311 -3.80 13.03 -35.45
C GLY A 311 -3.48 14.44 -35.89
N TYR A 312 -2.49 15.03 -35.24
CA TYR A 312 -1.98 16.37 -35.61
C TYR A 312 -1.23 16.28 -36.94
N GLN A 313 -1.58 17.17 -37.88
CA GLN A 313 -1.04 17.26 -39.22
C GLN A 313 -0.17 18.50 -39.39
N ILE A 314 0.85 18.43 -40.25
CA ILE A 314 1.80 19.54 -40.39
C ILE A 314 1.44 20.52 -41.52
N GLY A 315 0.44 20.18 -42.34
CA GLY A 315 -0.01 21.01 -43.45
C GLY A 315 0.80 20.75 -44.74
N LEU A 316 1.38 19.55 -44.86
CA LEU A 316 2.04 19.11 -46.09
C LEU A 316 1.14 18.15 -46.85
N GLU A 317 0.68 18.54 -48.03
CA GLU A 317 -0.08 17.71 -48.95
C GLU A 317 0.69 16.41 -49.24
N ASN A 318 0.01 15.28 -49.40
CA ASN A 318 0.54 13.93 -49.55
C ASN A 318 1.29 13.34 -48.33
N PHE A 319 1.82 14.14 -47.37
CA PHE A 319 2.40 13.65 -46.14
C PHE A 319 1.32 13.44 -45.09
N ASP A 320 0.45 14.43 -44.95
CA ASP A 320 -0.64 14.39 -43.96
C ASP A 320 -1.68 13.29 -44.25
N ASP A 321 -1.71 12.76 -45.50
CA ASP A 321 -2.54 11.64 -45.87
C ASP A 321 -2.01 10.27 -45.35
N ILE A 322 -0.71 10.20 -45.07
CA ILE A 322 -0.04 8.94 -44.67
C ILE A 322 0.51 8.98 -43.24
N PHE A 323 0.65 10.17 -42.68
CA PHE A 323 1.24 10.34 -41.35
C PHE A 323 0.59 11.46 -40.57
N SER A 324 0.22 11.15 -39.34
CA SER A 324 -0.22 12.14 -38.33
C SER A 324 0.40 11.80 -36.99
N THR A 325 0.56 12.79 -36.12
CA THR A 325 1.14 12.61 -34.78
C THR A 325 0.08 12.71 -33.70
N TYR A 326 0.36 12.05 -32.57
CA TYR A 326 -0.43 12.17 -31.36
C TYR A 326 0.48 12.62 -30.22
N THR A 327 -0.08 13.24 -29.22
CA THR A 327 0.67 13.57 -27.99
C THR A 327 1.19 12.30 -27.31
N GLY A 328 2.42 12.36 -26.77
CA GLY A 328 3.06 11.21 -26.10
C GLY A 328 3.80 10.26 -27.05
N GLN A 329 3.79 10.48 -28.36
CA GLN A 329 4.55 9.68 -29.32
C GLN A 329 6.04 10.03 -29.31
N PHE A 330 6.87 8.98 -29.44
CA PHE A 330 8.29 9.09 -29.77
C PHE A 330 8.48 8.83 -31.27
N ILE A 331 9.00 9.83 -32.00
CA ILE A 331 9.16 9.76 -33.46
C ILE A 331 10.64 9.76 -33.79
N THR A 332 11.10 8.75 -34.51
CA THR A 332 12.47 8.66 -35.02
C THR A 332 12.52 8.93 -36.52
N VAL A 333 13.30 9.95 -36.92
CA VAL A 333 13.54 10.27 -38.34
C VAL A 333 14.95 9.81 -38.71
N THR A 334 15.06 8.84 -39.61
CA THR A 334 16.32 8.27 -40.05
C THR A 334 16.57 8.51 -41.52
N GLY A 335 17.82 8.39 -41.96
CA GLY A 335 18.23 8.51 -43.34
C GLY A 335 19.74 8.75 -43.47
N ILE A 336 20.25 8.66 -44.71
CA ILE A 336 21.67 8.89 -45.01
C ILE A 336 22.09 10.34 -44.70
N PRO A 337 23.38 10.65 -44.50
CA PRO A 337 23.86 11.99 -44.37
C PRO A 337 23.40 12.89 -45.56
N SER A 338 23.09 14.15 -45.25
CA SER A 338 22.65 15.17 -46.21
C SER A 338 21.33 14.88 -46.96
N SER A 339 20.49 13.95 -46.45
CA SER A 339 19.16 13.63 -47.00
C SER A 339 18.04 14.62 -46.62
N GLY A 340 18.34 15.67 -45.88
CA GLY A 340 17.33 16.66 -45.47
C GLY A 340 16.56 16.32 -44.21
N LYS A 341 16.98 15.34 -43.41
CA LYS A 341 16.27 14.94 -42.13
C LYS A 341 16.00 16.11 -41.20
N SER A 342 17.02 16.92 -40.95
CA SER A 342 16.91 18.07 -40.05
C SER A 342 15.97 19.13 -40.63
N ASP A 343 16.00 19.36 -41.93
CA ASP A 343 15.10 20.29 -42.61
C ASP A 343 13.65 19.80 -42.54
N PHE A 344 13.42 18.50 -42.66
CA PHE A 344 12.11 17.89 -42.54
C PHE A 344 11.58 18.00 -41.11
N VAL A 345 12.41 17.72 -40.06
CA VAL A 345 12.02 17.90 -38.66
C VAL A 345 11.69 19.36 -38.37
N ASP A 346 12.50 20.31 -38.86
CA ASP A 346 12.24 21.74 -38.76
C ASP A 346 10.88 22.10 -39.40
N GLN A 347 10.57 21.53 -40.58
CA GLN A 347 9.28 21.72 -41.25
C GLN A 347 8.11 21.16 -40.42
N MET A 348 8.25 19.97 -39.84
CA MET A 348 7.23 19.38 -38.96
C MET A 348 6.95 20.33 -37.76
N VAL A 349 8.00 20.79 -37.10
CA VAL A 349 7.88 21.71 -35.96
C VAL A 349 7.18 23.03 -36.35
N VAL A 350 7.53 23.57 -37.50
CA VAL A 350 6.89 24.80 -38.03
C VAL A 350 5.40 24.53 -38.29
N GLY A 351 5.06 23.38 -38.89
CA GLY A 351 3.70 22.99 -39.17
C GLY A 351 2.86 22.84 -37.91
N TYR A 352 3.33 22.09 -36.91
CA TYR A 352 2.62 21.94 -35.62
C TYR A 352 2.46 23.27 -34.87
N ASN A 353 3.48 24.11 -34.89
CA ASN A 353 3.35 25.41 -34.28
C ASN A 353 2.34 26.31 -35.01
N ALA A 354 2.35 26.30 -36.36
CA ALA A 354 1.43 27.13 -37.16
C ALA A 354 -0.03 26.67 -37.01
N ASN A 355 -0.26 25.33 -37.08
CA ASN A 355 -1.60 24.76 -37.10
C ASN A 355 -2.22 24.66 -35.70
N TYR A 356 -1.40 24.36 -34.66
CA TYR A 356 -1.91 24.01 -33.31
C TYR A 356 -1.28 24.83 -32.19
N GLY A 357 -0.36 25.77 -32.48
CA GLY A 357 0.28 26.62 -31.48
C GLY A 357 1.26 25.86 -30.55
N TRP A 358 1.77 24.70 -30.99
CA TRP A 358 2.69 23.89 -30.18
C TRP A 358 3.97 24.67 -29.87
N LYS A 359 4.42 24.50 -28.62
CA LYS A 359 5.73 25.01 -28.17
C LYS A 359 6.75 23.90 -28.34
N THR A 360 7.90 24.21 -28.94
CA THR A 360 8.95 23.22 -29.22
C THR A 360 10.23 23.58 -28.49
N ALA A 361 10.85 22.59 -27.85
CA ALA A 361 12.21 22.70 -27.34
C ALA A 361 13.17 21.96 -28.29
N PHE A 362 14.28 22.57 -28.65
CA PHE A 362 15.33 21.96 -29.46
C PHE A 362 16.56 21.62 -28.63
N ALA A 363 17.05 20.38 -28.79
CA ALA A 363 18.36 19.95 -28.34
C ALA A 363 19.14 19.51 -29.59
N SER A 364 19.94 20.39 -30.17
CA SER A 364 20.62 20.17 -31.44
C SER A 364 22.12 20.45 -31.31
N PRO A 365 22.94 19.43 -30.98
CA PRO A 365 24.39 19.60 -30.83
C PRO A 365 25.09 20.01 -32.13
N GLU A 366 24.54 19.62 -33.29
CA GLU A 366 25.12 19.93 -34.60
C GLU A 366 24.87 21.37 -35.07
N ASN A 367 23.91 22.07 -34.48
CA ASN A 367 23.53 23.44 -34.85
C ASN A 367 24.01 24.48 -33.82
N ALA A 368 25.26 24.41 -33.49
CA ALA A 368 25.90 25.43 -32.65
C ALA A 368 26.58 26.50 -33.53
N PRO A 369 26.41 27.80 -33.24
CA PRO A 369 25.61 28.35 -32.13
C PRO A 369 24.09 28.34 -32.41
N THR A 370 23.30 28.21 -31.35
CA THR A 370 21.83 28.03 -31.38
C THR A 370 21.06 29.11 -32.17
N TYR A 371 21.62 30.33 -32.26
CA TYR A 371 20.97 31.43 -33.02
C TYR A 371 20.91 31.14 -34.54
N LEU A 372 21.85 30.35 -35.07
CA LEU A 372 21.83 29.99 -36.49
C LEU A 372 20.69 29.00 -36.79
N HIS A 373 20.44 28.07 -35.90
CA HIS A 373 19.31 27.17 -36.04
C HIS A 373 17.98 27.93 -35.86
N ALA A 374 17.89 28.82 -34.88
CA ALA A 374 16.72 29.68 -34.69
C ALA A 374 16.43 30.52 -35.93
N HIS A 375 17.49 31.07 -36.56
CA HIS A 375 17.34 31.84 -37.81
C HIS A 375 16.87 30.93 -38.97
N LYS A 376 17.41 29.72 -39.09
CA LYS A 376 17.00 28.73 -40.12
C LYS A 376 15.54 28.37 -39.98
N VAL A 377 15.09 27.95 -38.79
CA VAL A 377 13.69 27.62 -38.47
C VAL A 377 12.79 28.84 -38.66
N GLY A 378 13.28 30.03 -38.27
CA GLY A 378 12.58 31.28 -38.44
C GLY A 378 12.39 31.67 -39.91
N ARG A 379 13.36 31.41 -40.79
CA ARG A 379 13.19 31.65 -42.25
C ARG A 379 12.15 30.69 -42.85
N GLN A 380 12.08 29.44 -42.48
CA GLN A 380 11.03 28.53 -42.89
C GLN A 380 9.66 29.03 -42.44
N ARG A 381 9.60 29.69 -41.31
CA ARG A 381 8.38 30.28 -40.72
C ARG A 381 7.98 31.66 -41.25
N LEU A 382 8.89 32.47 -41.76
CA LEU A 382 8.54 33.72 -42.43
C LEU A 382 7.64 33.52 -43.65
N LEU A 383 7.64 32.28 -44.17
CA LEU A 383 6.65 31.80 -45.13
C LEU A 383 5.28 31.47 -44.49
N VAL A 384 5.21 31.33 -43.15
CA VAL A 384 4.01 31.03 -42.36
C VAL A 384 4.00 31.90 -41.08
N GLN A 385 3.31 33.02 -41.10
CA GLN A 385 3.28 34.09 -40.06
C GLN A 385 3.00 33.56 -38.63
N LYS A 386 4.00 33.58 -37.72
CA LYS A 386 3.94 33.86 -36.27
C LYS A 386 5.09 33.23 -35.44
N MET A 387 6.15 33.98 -35.16
CA MET A 387 7.34 33.53 -34.42
C MET A 387 7.34 33.84 -32.90
N ARG A 388 6.44 33.42 -32.09
CA ARG A 388 6.52 33.78 -30.65
C ARG A 388 6.77 32.65 -29.65
N GLN A 389 7.12 31.39 -30.01
CA GLN A 389 7.11 30.28 -29.05
C GLN A 389 8.18 29.18 -29.27
N LEU A 390 9.37 29.50 -29.73
CA LEU A 390 10.49 28.53 -29.79
C LEU A 390 11.39 28.70 -28.56
N ILE A 391 11.63 27.57 -27.85
CA ILE A 391 12.53 27.51 -26.68
C ILE A 391 13.74 26.64 -27.07
N TYR A 392 14.95 27.15 -26.83
CA TYR A 392 16.19 26.40 -26.97
C TYR A 392 16.72 26.02 -25.59
N MET A 393 17.04 24.75 -25.42
CA MET A 393 17.74 24.26 -24.23
C MET A 393 19.25 24.27 -24.48
N PRO A 394 20.05 24.89 -23.60
CA PRO A 394 21.49 24.77 -23.67
C PRO A 394 21.91 23.32 -23.38
N ILE A 395 22.83 22.79 -24.20
CA ILE A 395 23.46 21.49 -23.98
C ILE A 395 24.76 21.80 -23.23
N ASN A 396 24.85 21.38 -21.96
CA ASN A 396 26.08 21.44 -21.18
C ASN A 396 26.97 20.24 -21.52
#